data_b263004b8337d0b6cd92f5fa37d07159
#
_entry.id   b263004b8337d0b6cd92f5fa37d07159
#
_cell.length_a   1.000
_cell.length_b   1.000
_cell.length_c   1.000
_cell.angle_alpha   90.00
_cell.angle_beta   90.00
_cell.angle_gamma   90.00
#
_symmetry.space_group_name_H-M   'P 1'
#
loop_
_entity.id
_entity.type
_entity.pdbx_description
1 polymer ?
#
loop_
_entity_poly.entity_id
_entity_poly.type
_entity_poly.pdbx_seq_one_letter_code
_entity_poly.pdbx_strand_id
1 'polypeptide(L)'
;VSDRIVLTDLMKRYGKRTVVKGVSADVHRGEVVGLLGPNGAGKTTTFYMVVGLVRPDRGTVVLEREGSEREITAAPMHERARAGLGYLAQENSIFRKLSVGDNLRLIWEMNGVPAPERERRLPELLAEFGLQDFVDARGDSLSGGERRRVEIARAIATEPAFLLLDEPFTGIDPIAVADIQTMIRQLRDRGLGVLITDHQVRETLAIVDRAYILNDGKIEVSGTAQDVLDSPIARKFYLGEGFRL
;
A
#
# COMPACT_ATOMS: atom_id res chain seq x y z
N VAL A 1 9.62 19.96 -7.53
CA VAL A 1 9.59 18.52 -7.83
C VAL A 1 8.80 17.89 -6.71
N SER A 2 7.69 17.19 -7.03
CA SER A 2 6.90 16.51 -5.99
C SER A 2 7.63 15.25 -5.54
N ASP A 3 7.56 14.94 -4.24
CA ASP A 3 8.12 13.70 -3.68
C ASP A 3 7.53 12.48 -4.41
N ARG A 4 8.36 11.47 -4.70
CA ARG A 4 7.93 10.24 -5.38
C ARG A 4 8.83 9.03 -5.07
N ILE A 5 8.28 7.84 -5.28
CA ILE A 5 9.05 6.59 -5.37
C ILE A 5 9.25 6.30 -6.86
N VAL A 6 10.47 6.01 -7.28
CA VAL A 6 10.81 5.68 -8.66
C VAL A 6 11.39 4.27 -8.73
N LEU A 7 10.81 3.44 -9.58
CA LEU A 7 11.28 2.10 -9.90
C LEU A 7 11.88 2.14 -11.31
N THR A 8 13.11 1.66 -11.46
CA THR A 8 13.79 1.65 -12.77
C THR A 8 14.30 0.26 -13.08
N ASP A 9 13.81 -0.32 -14.18
CA ASP A 9 14.25 -1.60 -14.75
C ASP A 9 14.35 -2.76 -13.75
N LEU A 10 13.40 -2.86 -12.82
CA LEU A 10 13.39 -3.90 -11.80
C LEU A 10 13.30 -5.28 -12.43
N MET A 11 14.22 -6.17 -12.06
CA MET A 11 14.22 -7.57 -12.47
C MET A 11 14.33 -8.47 -11.25
N LYS A 12 13.61 -9.62 -11.32
CA LYS A 12 13.72 -10.68 -10.32
C LYS A 12 13.59 -12.06 -10.94
N ARG A 13 14.52 -12.94 -10.57
CA ARG A 13 14.54 -14.34 -11.00
C ARG A 13 14.54 -15.26 -9.78
N TYR A 14 13.74 -16.30 -9.86
CA TYR A 14 13.76 -17.41 -8.91
C TYR A 14 14.15 -18.70 -9.64
N GLY A 15 15.31 -19.23 -9.31
CA GLY A 15 15.88 -20.37 -10.03
C GLY A 15 16.03 -20.08 -11.53
N LYS A 16 15.31 -20.82 -12.37
CA LYS A 16 15.33 -20.63 -13.84
C LYS A 16 14.26 -19.65 -14.36
N ARG A 17 13.30 -19.25 -13.52
CA ARG A 17 12.16 -18.42 -13.94
C ARG A 17 12.42 -16.95 -13.61
N THR A 18 12.42 -16.09 -14.61
CA THR A 18 12.39 -14.63 -14.44
C THR A 18 10.93 -14.21 -14.23
N VAL A 19 10.61 -13.69 -13.04
CA VAL A 19 9.25 -13.33 -12.62
C VAL A 19 8.97 -11.85 -12.89
N VAL A 20 9.98 -10.99 -12.75
CA VAL A 20 9.89 -9.56 -13.09
C VAL A 20 10.98 -9.27 -14.13
N LYS A 21 10.62 -8.62 -15.24
CA LYS A 21 11.42 -8.55 -16.47
C LYS A 21 11.65 -7.10 -16.94
N GLY A 22 12.11 -6.22 -16.05
CA GLY A 22 12.38 -4.81 -16.38
C GLY A 22 11.15 -3.93 -16.14
N VAL A 23 10.62 -3.94 -14.90
CA VAL A 23 9.50 -3.09 -14.50
C VAL A 23 10.01 -1.72 -14.09
N SER A 24 9.46 -0.67 -14.74
CA SER A 24 9.68 0.73 -14.38
C SER A 24 8.34 1.40 -14.09
N ALA A 25 8.22 2.05 -12.94
CA ALA A 25 7.00 2.69 -12.48
C ALA A 25 7.35 3.80 -11.49
N ASP A 26 6.40 4.67 -11.21
CA ASP A 26 6.56 5.69 -10.18
C ASP A 26 5.26 5.89 -9.38
N VAL A 27 5.40 6.44 -8.17
CA VAL A 27 4.29 6.79 -7.29
C VAL A 27 4.58 8.17 -6.70
N HIS A 28 3.73 9.14 -6.97
CA HIS A 28 3.86 10.49 -6.43
C HIS A 28 3.08 10.66 -5.11
N ARG A 29 3.46 11.62 -4.31
CA ARG A 29 2.62 12.05 -3.19
C ARG A 29 1.30 12.64 -3.69
N GLY A 30 0.22 12.36 -2.96
CA GLY A 30 -1.11 12.84 -3.30
C GLY A 30 -1.77 12.07 -4.45
N GLU A 31 -1.29 10.87 -4.78
CA GLU A 31 -1.96 9.98 -5.71
C GLU A 31 -2.09 8.55 -5.17
N VAL A 32 -3.07 7.83 -5.69
CA VAL A 32 -3.25 6.39 -5.50
C VAL A 32 -2.88 5.67 -6.79
N VAL A 33 -1.87 4.81 -6.73
CA VAL A 33 -1.39 4.02 -7.88
C VAL A 33 -1.70 2.55 -7.66
N GLY A 34 -2.35 1.92 -8.64
CA GLY A 34 -2.63 0.50 -8.66
C GLY A 34 -1.54 -0.31 -9.39
N LEU A 35 -1.05 -1.38 -8.77
CA LEU A 35 -0.20 -2.37 -9.41
C LEU A 35 -1.03 -3.64 -9.64
N LEU A 36 -1.61 -3.78 -10.82
CA LEU A 36 -2.66 -4.74 -11.14
C LEU A 36 -2.21 -5.75 -12.20
N GLY A 37 -2.99 -6.79 -12.42
CA GLY A 37 -2.71 -7.81 -13.43
C GLY A 37 -3.12 -9.21 -12.98
N PRO A 38 -3.07 -10.22 -13.85
CA PRO A 38 -3.47 -11.59 -13.53
C PRO A 38 -2.56 -12.26 -12.48
N ASN A 39 -2.99 -13.41 -11.99
CA ASN A 39 -2.18 -14.21 -11.08
C ASN A 39 -0.88 -14.65 -11.76
N GLY A 40 0.24 -14.55 -11.06
CA GLY A 40 1.56 -14.87 -11.57
C GLY A 40 2.19 -13.81 -12.48
N ALA A 41 1.56 -12.65 -12.66
CA ALA A 41 2.09 -11.53 -13.47
C ALA A 41 3.34 -10.85 -12.88
N GLY A 42 3.69 -11.11 -11.63
CA GLY A 42 4.84 -10.49 -10.96
C GLY A 42 4.49 -9.34 -10.01
N LYS A 43 3.19 -9.04 -9.79
CA LYS A 43 2.73 -7.95 -8.92
C LYS A 43 3.34 -8.00 -7.53
N THR A 44 3.06 -9.06 -6.77
CA THR A 44 3.54 -9.24 -5.39
C THR A 44 5.07 -9.16 -5.31
N THR A 45 5.78 -9.75 -6.27
CA THR A 45 7.25 -9.67 -6.31
C THR A 45 7.71 -8.23 -6.53
N THR A 46 7.11 -7.50 -7.48
CA THR A 46 7.42 -6.09 -7.73
C THR A 46 7.11 -5.24 -6.50
N PHE A 47 5.94 -5.41 -5.93
CA PHE A 47 5.52 -4.72 -4.72
C PHE A 47 6.48 -4.99 -3.55
N TYR A 48 6.88 -6.25 -3.33
CA TYR A 48 7.83 -6.62 -2.27
C TYR A 48 9.25 -6.08 -2.51
N MET A 49 9.64 -5.83 -3.76
CA MET A 49 10.87 -5.10 -4.04
C MET A 49 10.77 -3.63 -3.60
N VAL A 50 9.60 -3.00 -3.68
CA VAL A 50 9.37 -1.64 -3.17
C VAL A 50 9.32 -1.62 -1.64
N VAL A 51 8.67 -2.60 -1.00
CA VAL A 51 8.61 -2.75 0.47
C VAL A 51 9.98 -3.02 1.08
N GLY A 52 10.87 -3.72 0.34
CA GLY A 52 12.19 -4.17 0.84
C GLY A 52 12.18 -5.58 1.42
N LEU A 53 11.12 -6.36 1.17
CA LEU A 53 11.03 -7.79 1.51
C LEU A 53 11.77 -8.68 0.50
N VAL A 54 11.86 -8.22 -0.73
CA VAL A 54 12.57 -8.90 -1.81
C VAL A 54 13.60 -7.96 -2.41
N ARG A 55 14.86 -8.40 -2.52
CA ARG A 55 15.89 -7.64 -3.22
C ARG A 55 15.80 -7.90 -4.72
N PRO A 56 15.75 -6.88 -5.58
CA PRO A 56 15.85 -7.07 -7.03
C PRO A 56 17.23 -7.60 -7.41
N ASP A 57 17.27 -8.36 -8.50
CA ASP A 57 18.55 -8.85 -9.06
C ASP A 57 19.16 -7.78 -9.98
N ARG A 58 18.33 -6.87 -10.51
CA ARG A 58 18.73 -5.72 -11.33
C ARG A 58 17.69 -4.59 -11.16
N GLY A 59 18.11 -3.37 -11.49
CA GLY A 59 17.28 -2.18 -11.38
C GLY A 59 17.38 -1.52 -10.03
N THR A 60 16.73 -0.38 -9.87
CA THR A 60 16.80 0.46 -8.67
C THR A 60 15.44 0.89 -8.16
N VAL A 61 15.36 1.11 -6.85
CA VAL A 61 14.25 1.79 -6.18
C VAL A 61 14.82 3.05 -5.54
N VAL A 62 14.34 4.21 -5.97
CA VAL A 62 14.77 5.51 -5.49
C VAL A 62 13.62 6.22 -4.82
N LEU A 63 13.84 6.80 -3.66
CA LEU A 63 12.94 7.72 -2.98
C LEU A 63 13.44 9.15 -3.22
N GLU A 64 12.67 9.92 -3.99
CA GLU A 64 12.88 11.35 -4.17
C GLU A 64 12.00 12.09 -3.15
N ARG A 65 12.63 12.87 -2.28
CA ARG A 65 11.94 13.57 -1.21
C ARG A 65 12.64 14.87 -0.85
N GLU A 66 11.84 15.96 -0.76
CA GLU A 66 12.35 17.29 -0.35
C GLU A 66 13.56 17.78 -1.18
N GLY A 67 13.54 17.45 -2.48
CA GLY A 67 14.61 17.80 -3.42
C GLY A 67 15.88 16.94 -3.32
N SER A 68 15.86 15.89 -2.51
CA SER A 68 16.95 14.90 -2.40
C SER A 68 16.53 13.56 -2.99
N GLU A 69 17.49 12.84 -3.56
CA GLU A 69 17.32 11.46 -4.05
C GLU A 69 18.05 10.50 -3.11
N ARG A 70 17.34 9.47 -2.69
CA ARG A 70 17.92 8.38 -1.89
C ARG A 70 17.63 7.05 -2.55
N GLU A 71 18.66 6.35 -3.01
CA GLU A 71 18.51 4.96 -3.44
C GLU A 71 18.26 4.08 -2.21
N ILE A 72 17.14 3.32 -2.26
CA ILE A 72 16.71 2.41 -1.19
C ILE A 72 16.70 0.95 -1.64
N THR A 73 17.25 0.62 -2.81
CA THR A 73 17.24 -0.72 -3.42
C THR A 73 17.73 -1.80 -2.47
N ALA A 74 18.82 -1.56 -1.78
CA ALA A 74 19.42 -2.49 -0.82
C ALA A 74 18.97 -2.26 0.63
N ALA A 75 18.25 -1.18 0.91
CA ALA A 75 17.80 -0.84 2.25
C ALA A 75 16.75 -1.86 2.76
N PRO A 76 16.90 -2.40 3.96
CA PRO A 76 15.92 -3.28 4.56
C PRO A 76 14.65 -2.51 4.94
N MET A 77 13.54 -3.24 5.15
CA MET A 77 12.22 -2.66 5.39
C MET A 77 12.20 -1.62 6.53
N HIS A 78 12.91 -1.84 7.63
CA HIS A 78 12.94 -0.90 8.76
C HIS A 78 13.64 0.44 8.43
N GLU A 79 14.63 0.44 7.53
CA GLU A 79 15.26 1.67 7.04
C GLU A 79 14.33 2.42 6.08
N ARG A 80 13.57 1.68 5.24
CA ARG A 80 12.56 2.27 4.37
C ARG A 80 11.42 2.88 5.18
N ALA A 81 11.01 2.23 6.27
CA ALA A 81 10.02 2.78 7.20
C ALA A 81 10.49 4.11 7.80
N ARG A 82 11.76 4.20 8.26
CA ARG A 82 12.37 5.45 8.75
C ARG A 82 12.52 6.52 7.66
N ALA A 83 12.61 6.11 6.40
CA ALA A 83 12.62 7.03 5.27
C ALA A 83 11.22 7.53 4.87
N GLY A 84 10.16 7.04 5.52
CA GLY A 84 8.79 7.50 5.33
C GLY A 84 7.93 6.57 4.47
N LEU A 85 8.23 5.27 4.40
CA LEU A 85 7.39 4.27 3.75
C LEU A 85 6.60 3.49 4.80
N GLY A 86 5.26 3.66 4.86
CA GLY A 86 4.35 2.82 5.61
C GLY A 86 4.02 1.55 4.82
N TYR A 87 3.81 0.43 5.50
CA TYR A 87 3.44 -0.83 4.87
C TYR A 87 2.30 -1.52 5.60
N LEU A 88 1.29 -1.91 4.87
CA LEU A 88 0.18 -2.74 5.32
C LEU A 88 0.25 -4.09 4.62
N ALA A 89 0.55 -5.14 5.38
CA ALA A 89 0.65 -6.51 4.87
C ALA A 89 -0.72 -7.11 4.52
N GLN A 90 -0.71 -8.09 3.62
CA GLN A 90 -1.89 -8.90 3.31
C GLN A 90 -2.40 -9.66 4.53
N GLU A 91 -1.48 -10.26 5.30
CA GLU A 91 -1.83 -10.98 6.52
C GLU A 91 -2.12 -10.02 7.69
N ASN A 92 -3.02 -10.46 8.58
CA ASN A 92 -3.36 -9.69 9.77
C ASN A 92 -2.13 -9.41 10.63
N SER A 93 -1.80 -8.14 10.82
CA SER A 93 -0.63 -7.68 11.56
C SER A 93 -0.95 -7.12 12.94
N ILE A 94 -2.24 -7.07 13.32
CA ILE A 94 -2.67 -6.55 14.62
C ILE A 94 -2.17 -7.43 15.79
N PHE A 95 -1.75 -6.82 16.86
CA PHE A 95 -1.47 -7.52 18.12
C PHE A 95 -2.79 -7.91 18.79
N ARG A 96 -3.24 -9.12 18.55
CA ARG A 96 -4.58 -9.62 18.89
C ARG A 96 -4.93 -9.51 20.38
N LYS A 97 -3.95 -9.65 21.28
CA LYS A 97 -4.14 -9.62 22.75
C LYS A 97 -4.09 -8.20 23.34
N LEU A 98 -3.61 -7.22 22.56
CA LEU A 98 -3.60 -5.82 22.97
C LEU A 98 -4.92 -5.15 22.62
N SER A 99 -5.27 -4.10 23.36
CA SER A 99 -6.37 -3.21 22.99
C SER A 99 -6.04 -2.44 21.69
N VAL A 100 -7.04 -1.84 21.05
CA VAL A 100 -6.84 -0.93 19.93
C VAL A 100 -5.91 0.21 20.32
N GLY A 101 -6.19 0.86 21.46
CA GLY A 101 -5.34 1.92 22.00
C GLY A 101 -3.90 1.49 22.19
N ASP A 102 -3.66 0.29 22.76
CA ASP A 102 -2.31 -0.20 23.00
C ASP A 102 -1.60 -0.62 21.71
N ASN A 103 -2.33 -1.08 20.69
CA ASN A 103 -1.78 -1.31 19.36
C ASN A 103 -1.17 -0.04 18.76
N LEU A 104 -1.82 1.11 18.95
CA LEU A 104 -1.35 2.42 18.46
C LEU A 104 -0.21 2.97 19.33
N ARG A 105 -0.37 2.93 20.65
CA ARG A 105 0.67 3.37 21.61
C ARG A 105 1.99 2.65 21.39
N LEU A 106 1.94 1.34 21.15
CA LEU A 106 3.14 0.52 20.94
C LEU A 106 3.93 0.98 19.71
N ILE A 107 3.26 1.32 18.60
CA ILE A 107 3.94 1.82 17.40
C ILE A 107 4.67 3.13 17.70
N TRP A 108 4.05 4.06 18.38
CA TRP A 108 4.68 5.32 18.77
C TRP A 108 5.83 5.09 19.76
N GLU A 109 5.67 4.18 20.72
CA GLU A 109 6.72 3.84 21.67
C GLU A 109 7.97 3.28 20.99
N MET A 110 7.78 2.32 20.05
CA MET A 110 8.86 1.76 19.25
C MET A 110 9.58 2.81 18.39
N ASN A 111 8.91 3.91 18.06
CA ASN A 111 9.48 5.04 17.32
C ASN A 111 9.97 6.18 18.25
N GLY A 112 10.03 5.97 19.56
CA GLY A 112 10.59 6.92 20.51
C GLY A 112 9.69 8.12 20.85
N VAL A 113 8.39 8.06 20.52
CA VAL A 113 7.44 9.14 20.84
C VAL A 113 7.19 9.14 22.35
N PRO A 114 7.36 10.29 23.05
CA PRO A 114 7.16 10.39 24.50
C PRO A 114 5.71 10.07 24.92
N ALA A 115 5.52 9.50 26.11
CA ALA A 115 4.20 9.11 26.61
C ALA A 115 3.15 10.25 26.58
N PRO A 116 3.44 11.49 27.02
CA PRO A 116 2.46 12.58 26.93
C PRO A 116 1.99 12.86 25.51
N GLU A 117 2.89 12.76 24.53
CA GLU A 117 2.57 12.99 23.12
C GLU A 117 1.73 11.85 22.55
N ARG A 118 2.00 10.60 22.95
CA ARG A 118 1.17 9.45 22.56
C ARG A 118 -0.27 9.60 23.03
N GLU A 119 -0.47 10.02 24.29
CA GLU A 119 -1.82 10.22 24.84
C GLU A 119 -2.54 11.43 24.21
N ARG A 120 -1.81 12.44 23.75
CA ARG A 120 -2.38 13.55 23.01
C ARG A 120 -2.84 13.14 21.61
N ARG A 121 -2.03 12.34 20.89
CA ARG A 121 -2.30 11.91 19.51
C ARG A 121 -3.37 10.81 19.41
N LEU A 122 -3.50 9.98 20.45
CA LEU A 122 -4.37 8.81 20.42
C LEU A 122 -5.84 9.15 20.08
N PRO A 123 -6.53 10.08 20.76
CA PRO A 123 -7.91 10.41 20.44
C PRO A 123 -8.08 10.99 19.02
N GLU A 124 -7.11 11.76 18.52
CA GLU A 124 -7.11 12.30 17.17
C GLU A 124 -7.08 11.19 16.12
N LEU A 125 -6.14 10.23 16.28
CA LEU A 125 -6.00 9.12 15.36
C LEU A 125 -7.19 8.16 15.43
N LEU A 126 -7.72 7.87 16.62
CA LEU A 126 -8.93 7.07 16.78
C LEU A 126 -10.14 7.70 16.07
N ALA A 127 -10.31 9.03 16.20
CA ALA A 127 -11.40 9.77 15.55
C ALA A 127 -11.27 9.70 14.03
N GLU A 128 -10.07 9.87 13.51
CA GLU A 128 -9.78 9.81 12.08
C GLU A 128 -10.19 8.48 11.45
N PHE A 129 -10.00 7.38 12.16
CA PHE A 129 -10.28 6.03 11.66
C PHE A 129 -11.61 5.45 12.17
N GLY A 130 -12.46 6.24 12.87
CA GLY A 130 -13.73 5.80 13.42
C GLY A 130 -13.56 4.65 14.43
N LEU A 131 -12.56 4.76 15.28
CA LEU A 131 -12.14 3.73 16.24
C LEU A 131 -12.34 4.16 17.71
N GLN A 132 -12.99 5.30 17.97
CA GLN A 132 -13.14 5.87 19.33
C GLN A 132 -13.83 4.88 20.28
N ASP A 133 -14.91 4.25 19.81
CA ASP A 133 -15.69 3.30 20.60
C ASP A 133 -14.99 1.96 20.84
N PHE A 134 -13.87 1.73 20.14
CA PHE A 134 -13.10 0.49 20.19
C PHE A 134 -11.78 0.62 20.95
N VAL A 135 -11.48 1.77 21.56
CA VAL A 135 -10.15 2.05 22.15
C VAL A 135 -9.69 0.95 23.13
N ASP A 136 -10.61 0.41 23.95
CA ASP A 136 -10.35 -0.63 24.92
C ASP A 136 -10.65 -2.05 24.39
N ALA A 137 -11.22 -2.17 23.18
CA ALA A 137 -11.52 -3.47 22.59
C ALA A 137 -10.22 -4.19 22.19
N ARG A 138 -10.17 -5.48 22.48
CA ARG A 138 -9.02 -6.32 22.09
C ARG A 138 -9.02 -6.59 20.60
N GLY A 139 -7.84 -6.69 20.00
CA GLY A 139 -7.66 -6.96 18.58
C GLY A 139 -8.30 -8.28 18.11
N ASP A 140 -8.46 -9.28 18.98
CA ASP A 140 -9.12 -10.56 18.66
C ASP A 140 -10.66 -10.48 18.65
N SER A 141 -11.26 -9.44 19.22
CA SER A 141 -12.72 -9.22 19.24
C SER A 141 -13.25 -8.40 18.07
N LEU A 142 -12.36 -7.82 17.27
CA LEU A 142 -12.73 -6.92 16.16
C LEU A 142 -13.23 -7.71 14.94
N SER A 143 -14.21 -7.15 14.24
CA SER A 143 -14.58 -7.57 12.88
C SER A 143 -13.43 -7.40 11.89
N GLY A 144 -13.55 -7.97 10.68
CA GLY A 144 -12.54 -7.84 9.63
C GLY A 144 -12.29 -6.38 9.24
N GLY A 145 -13.35 -5.59 9.06
CA GLY A 145 -13.26 -4.17 8.70
C GLY A 145 -12.67 -3.30 9.82
N GLU A 146 -13.10 -3.48 11.07
CA GLU A 146 -12.53 -2.77 12.23
C GLU A 146 -11.05 -3.08 12.39
N ARG A 147 -10.68 -4.35 12.25
CA ARG A 147 -9.29 -4.79 12.32
C ARG A 147 -8.45 -4.11 11.22
N ARG A 148 -8.95 -4.07 9.99
CA ARG A 148 -8.26 -3.44 8.86
C ARG A 148 -8.06 -1.94 9.10
N ARG A 149 -9.07 -1.26 9.68
CA ARG A 149 -8.94 0.15 10.08
C ARG A 149 -7.83 0.37 11.11
N VAL A 150 -7.73 -0.50 12.12
CA VAL A 150 -6.65 -0.43 13.12
C VAL A 150 -5.28 -0.67 12.47
N GLU A 151 -5.16 -1.62 11.55
CA GLU A 151 -3.91 -1.90 10.86
C GLU A 151 -3.44 -0.72 9.99
N ILE A 152 -4.37 -0.06 9.28
CA ILE A 152 -4.09 1.17 8.52
C ILE A 152 -3.68 2.30 9.48
N ALA A 153 -4.43 2.51 10.57
CA ALA A 153 -4.11 3.52 11.58
C ALA A 153 -2.69 3.31 12.16
N ARG A 154 -2.30 2.06 12.43
CA ARG A 154 -0.93 1.73 12.85
C ARG A 154 0.13 2.09 11.81
N ALA A 155 -0.14 1.83 10.53
CA ALA A 155 0.79 2.17 9.45
C ALA A 155 0.93 3.68 9.28
N ILE A 156 -0.14 4.45 9.56
CA ILE A 156 -0.16 5.91 9.49
C ILE A 156 0.39 6.58 10.76
N ALA A 157 0.38 5.91 11.91
CA ALA A 157 0.87 6.45 13.17
C ALA A 157 2.33 6.96 13.12
N THR A 158 3.12 6.46 12.18
CA THR A 158 4.50 6.92 11.92
C THR A 158 4.60 8.10 10.96
N GLU A 159 3.46 8.67 10.52
CA GLU A 159 3.38 9.79 9.57
C GLU A 159 4.20 9.55 8.28
N PRO A 160 3.97 8.44 7.58
CA PRO A 160 4.72 8.14 6.37
C PRO A 160 4.37 9.12 5.23
N ALA A 161 5.31 9.32 4.29
CA ALA A 161 5.04 10.05 3.05
C ALA A 161 4.34 9.16 2.01
N PHE A 162 4.59 7.86 2.08
CA PHE A 162 4.01 6.85 1.18
C PHE A 162 3.46 5.67 1.97
N LEU A 163 2.32 5.15 1.55
CA LEU A 163 1.66 3.98 2.12
C LEU A 163 1.57 2.86 1.07
N LEU A 164 2.15 1.71 1.39
CA LEU A 164 2.14 0.53 0.53
C LEU A 164 1.11 -0.46 1.07
N LEU A 165 0.06 -0.74 0.29
CA LEU A 165 -1.09 -1.57 0.68
C LEU A 165 -1.09 -2.88 -0.11
N ASP A 166 -0.86 -3.98 0.59
CA ASP A 166 -0.88 -5.33 0.01
C ASP A 166 -2.26 -5.96 0.23
N GLU A 167 -3.03 -6.09 -0.86
CA GLU A 167 -4.38 -6.64 -0.88
C GLU A 167 -5.30 -6.09 0.23
N PRO A 168 -5.51 -4.75 0.31
CA PRO A 168 -6.23 -4.13 1.41
C PRO A 168 -7.70 -4.54 1.52
N PHE A 169 -8.31 -5.06 0.45
CA PHE A 169 -9.74 -5.44 0.40
C PHE A 169 -9.99 -6.93 0.62
N THR A 170 -8.93 -7.75 0.71
CA THR A 170 -9.05 -9.20 0.84
C THR A 170 -9.63 -9.60 2.19
N GLY A 171 -10.66 -10.46 2.15
CA GLY A 171 -11.29 -11.03 3.37
C GLY A 171 -12.15 -10.04 4.16
N ILE A 172 -12.60 -8.96 3.52
CA ILE A 172 -13.44 -7.92 4.11
C ILE A 172 -14.82 -7.94 3.45
N ASP A 173 -15.86 -7.62 4.23
CA ASP A 173 -17.21 -7.51 3.71
C ASP A 173 -17.38 -6.27 2.81
N PRO A 174 -18.33 -6.28 1.85
CA PRO A 174 -18.49 -5.20 0.87
C PRO A 174 -18.78 -3.82 1.48
N ILE A 175 -19.41 -3.74 2.65
CA ILE A 175 -19.68 -2.46 3.32
C ILE A 175 -18.37 -1.88 3.85
N ALA A 176 -17.58 -2.70 4.53
CA ALA A 176 -16.28 -2.29 5.05
C ALA A 176 -15.26 -1.97 3.94
N VAL A 177 -15.38 -2.59 2.75
CA VAL A 177 -14.57 -2.20 1.57
C VAL A 177 -14.81 -0.73 1.20
N ALA A 178 -16.07 -0.28 1.15
CA ALA A 178 -16.39 1.11 0.84
C ALA A 178 -15.81 2.11 1.87
N ASP A 179 -15.82 1.74 3.15
CA ASP A 179 -15.21 2.53 4.22
C ASP A 179 -13.71 2.65 4.02
N ILE A 180 -13.02 1.54 3.72
CA ILE A 180 -11.58 1.52 3.47
C ILE A 180 -11.23 2.31 2.22
N GLN A 181 -12.00 2.21 1.15
CA GLN A 181 -11.83 3.03 -0.05
C GLN A 181 -11.91 4.53 0.27
N THR A 182 -12.91 4.93 1.07
CA THR A 182 -13.07 6.32 1.51
C THR A 182 -11.85 6.79 2.32
N MET A 183 -11.39 5.95 3.24
CA MET A 183 -10.20 6.23 4.05
C MET A 183 -8.94 6.40 3.19
N ILE A 184 -8.71 5.53 2.21
CA ILE A 184 -7.56 5.64 1.30
C ILE A 184 -7.61 6.96 0.51
N ARG A 185 -8.81 7.37 0.01
CA ARG A 185 -8.96 8.67 -0.66
C ARG A 185 -8.63 9.84 0.28
N GLN A 186 -9.09 9.79 1.54
CA GLN A 186 -8.77 10.83 2.53
C GLN A 186 -7.26 10.92 2.79
N LEU A 187 -6.56 9.79 2.87
CA LEU A 187 -5.09 9.77 3.03
C LEU A 187 -4.39 10.38 1.82
N ARG A 188 -4.81 10.04 0.60
CA ARG A 188 -4.34 10.69 -0.64
C ARG A 188 -4.55 12.20 -0.60
N ASP A 189 -5.74 12.64 -0.24
CA ASP A 189 -6.11 14.06 -0.23
C ASP A 189 -5.30 14.88 0.81
N ARG A 190 -4.74 14.20 1.81
CA ARG A 190 -3.75 14.76 2.75
C ARG A 190 -2.32 14.74 2.21
N GLY A 191 -2.14 14.31 0.98
CA GLY A 191 -0.84 14.30 0.31
C GLY A 191 -0.01 13.03 0.51
N LEU A 192 -0.57 11.90 1.00
CA LEU A 192 0.13 10.63 0.98
C LEU A 192 0.15 10.06 -0.44
N GLY A 193 1.32 9.55 -0.87
CA GLY A 193 1.38 8.68 -2.04
C GLY A 193 0.99 7.26 -1.63
N VAL A 194 0.10 6.62 -2.38
CA VAL A 194 -0.38 5.27 -2.06
C VAL A 194 -0.10 4.31 -3.21
N LEU A 195 0.55 3.19 -2.93
CA LEU A 195 0.70 2.08 -3.87
C LEU A 195 -0.14 0.90 -3.39
N ILE A 196 -1.05 0.43 -4.24
CA ILE A 196 -1.95 -0.69 -3.93
C ILE A 196 -1.69 -1.84 -4.89
N THR A 197 -1.60 -3.06 -4.36
CA THR A 197 -1.81 -4.28 -5.15
C THR A 197 -3.01 -5.03 -4.58
N ASP A 198 -3.92 -5.45 -5.47
CA ASP A 198 -5.10 -6.25 -5.08
C ASP A 198 -5.55 -7.11 -6.26
N HIS A 199 -6.29 -8.17 -5.96
CA HIS A 199 -6.95 -9.00 -6.96
C HIS A 199 -8.42 -8.58 -7.18
N GLN A 200 -8.98 -7.75 -6.31
CA GLN A 200 -10.31 -7.13 -6.45
C GLN A 200 -10.22 -5.91 -7.37
N VAL A 201 -10.30 -6.18 -8.67
CA VAL A 201 -10.02 -5.19 -9.72
C VAL A 201 -10.96 -4.01 -9.68
N ARG A 202 -12.27 -4.29 -9.50
CA ARG A 202 -13.31 -3.26 -9.49
C ARG A 202 -13.12 -2.29 -8.32
N GLU A 203 -12.91 -2.84 -7.14
CA GLU A 203 -12.73 -2.10 -5.90
C GLU A 203 -11.46 -1.23 -5.97
N THR A 204 -10.41 -1.74 -6.60
CA THR A 204 -9.15 -1.01 -6.75
C THR A 204 -9.27 0.07 -7.82
N LEU A 205 -9.79 -0.23 -9.02
CA LEU A 205 -9.95 0.76 -10.09
C LEU A 205 -10.89 1.90 -9.70
N ALA A 206 -11.82 1.68 -8.77
CA ALA A 206 -12.72 2.72 -8.26
C ALA A 206 -12.00 3.83 -7.45
N ILE A 207 -10.76 3.60 -7.01
CA ILE A 207 -10.04 4.54 -6.12
C ILE A 207 -8.66 4.97 -6.62
N VAL A 208 -8.11 4.30 -7.64
CA VAL A 208 -6.79 4.67 -8.17
C VAL A 208 -6.89 5.84 -9.13
N ASP A 209 -5.92 6.74 -9.06
CA ASP A 209 -5.74 7.82 -10.02
C ASP A 209 -5.04 7.29 -11.27
N ARG A 210 -4.04 6.40 -11.09
CA ARG A 210 -3.31 5.70 -12.16
C ARG A 210 -3.13 4.23 -11.82
N ALA A 211 -2.95 3.41 -12.85
CA ALA A 211 -2.59 2.01 -12.65
C ALA A 211 -1.56 1.52 -13.66
N TYR A 212 -0.79 0.54 -13.24
CA TYR A 212 0.13 -0.26 -14.05
C TYR A 212 -0.42 -1.68 -14.13
N ILE A 213 -0.69 -2.15 -15.34
CA ILE A 213 -1.14 -3.53 -15.57
C ILE A 213 0.06 -4.39 -15.94
N LEU A 214 0.41 -5.29 -15.02
CA LEU A 214 1.46 -6.27 -15.24
C LEU A 214 0.90 -7.51 -15.91
N ASN A 215 1.67 -8.04 -16.86
CA ASN A 215 1.46 -9.35 -17.46
C ASN A 215 2.81 -10.00 -17.76
N ASP A 216 2.97 -11.26 -17.40
CA ASP A 216 4.23 -12.03 -17.60
C ASP A 216 5.51 -11.27 -17.20
N GLY A 217 5.45 -10.54 -16.08
CA GLY A 217 6.59 -9.82 -15.50
C GLY A 217 6.92 -8.47 -16.14
N LYS A 218 6.07 -7.93 -17.02
CA LYS A 218 6.22 -6.63 -17.67
C LYS A 218 4.99 -5.75 -17.45
N ILE A 219 5.17 -4.45 -17.53
CA ILE A 219 4.05 -3.51 -17.63
C ILE A 219 3.59 -3.48 -19.08
N GLU A 220 2.34 -3.86 -19.32
CA GLU A 220 1.71 -3.86 -20.64
C GLU A 220 0.86 -2.62 -20.88
N VAL A 221 0.26 -2.07 -19.82
CA VAL A 221 -0.59 -0.88 -19.85
C VAL A 221 -0.27 -0.01 -18.65
N SER A 222 -0.21 1.29 -18.85
CA SER A 222 -0.12 2.28 -17.77
C SER A 222 -0.95 3.51 -18.14
N GLY A 223 -1.60 4.13 -17.16
CA GLY A 223 -2.41 5.32 -17.36
C GLY A 223 -3.43 5.50 -16.25
N THR A 224 -4.38 6.39 -16.46
CA THR A 224 -5.52 6.60 -15.56
C THR A 224 -6.41 5.35 -15.49
N ALA A 225 -7.28 5.29 -14.49
CA ALA A 225 -8.27 4.19 -14.40
C ALA A 225 -9.07 4.07 -15.72
N GLN A 226 -9.42 5.20 -16.34
CA GLN A 226 -10.14 5.22 -17.62
C GLN A 226 -9.30 4.66 -18.77
N ASP A 227 -8.01 5.04 -18.88
CA ASP A 227 -7.12 4.49 -19.90
C ASP A 227 -6.99 2.98 -19.81
N VAL A 228 -6.96 2.44 -18.58
CA VAL A 228 -6.92 0.99 -18.32
C VAL A 228 -8.24 0.33 -18.75
N LEU A 229 -9.39 0.93 -18.44
CA LEU A 229 -10.72 0.42 -18.81
C LEU A 229 -10.92 0.37 -20.33
N ASP A 230 -10.40 1.36 -21.03
CA ASP A 230 -10.52 1.50 -22.49
C ASP A 230 -9.47 0.70 -23.24
N SER A 231 -8.45 0.19 -22.55
CA SER A 231 -7.35 -0.55 -23.19
C SER A 231 -7.80 -1.95 -23.67
N PRO A 232 -7.72 -2.24 -25.00
CA PRO A 232 -7.96 -3.58 -25.49
C PRO A 232 -7.02 -4.63 -24.93
N ILE A 233 -5.78 -4.23 -24.59
CA ILE A 233 -4.77 -5.09 -23.97
C ILE A 233 -5.21 -5.46 -22.56
N ALA A 234 -5.60 -4.49 -21.72
CA ALA A 234 -6.07 -4.75 -20.36
C ALA A 234 -7.35 -5.62 -20.36
N ARG A 235 -8.29 -5.37 -21.29
CA ARG A 235 -9.49 -6.20 -21.46
C ARG A 235 -9.14 -7.64 -21.83
N LYS A 236 -8.26 -7.84 -22.79
CA LYS A 236 -7.87 -9.17 -23.27
C LYS A 236 -7.21 -10.04 -22.19
N PHE A 237 -6.30 -9.47 -21.39
CA PHE A 237 -5.45 -10.25 -20.48
C PHE A 237 -5.89 -10.22 -19.02
N TYR A 238 -6.73 -9.25 -18.63
CA TYR A 238 -7.01 -9.04 -17.21
C TYR A 238 -8.47 -8.74 -16.88
N LEU A 239 -9.09 -7.74 -17.52
CA LEU A 239 -10.44 -7.29 -17.16
C LEU A 239 -11.55 -8.21 -17.70
N GLY A 240 -11.36 -8.76 -18.91
CA GLY A 240 -12.40 -9.43 -19.67
C GLY A 240 -13.28 -8.45 -20.48
N GLU A 241 -13.86 -8.94 -21.57
CA GLU A 241 -14.66 -8.15 -22.54
C GLU A 241 -15.88 -7.44 -21.91
N GLY A 242 -16.50 -8.09 -20.94
CA GLY A 242 -17.75 -7.59 -20.29
C GLY A 242 -17.50 -6.74 -19.03
N PHE A 243 -16.26 -6.40 -18.68
CA PHE A 243 -15.97 -5.67 -17.45
C PHE A 243 -16.51 -4.23 -17.51
N ARG A 244 -17.23 -3.85 -16.42
CA ARG A 244 -17.71 -2.48 -16.15
C ARG A 244 -17.48 -2.16 -14.68
N LEU A 245 -17.12 -0.91 -14.36
CA LEU A 245 -17.05 -0.36 -13.00
C LEU A 245 -18.46 -0.22 -12.42
#